data_ef2361ec05635297ecb9966db30be511
#
_entry.id   ef2361ec05635297ecb9966db30be511
#
_cell.length_a   1.000
_cell.length_b   1.000
_cell.length_c   1.000
_cell.angle_alpha   90.00
_cell.angle_beta   90.00
_cell.angle_gamma   90.00
#
_symmetry.space_group_name_H-M   'P 1'
#
loop_
_entity.id
_entity.type
_entity.pdbx_description
1 polymer ?
#
loop_
_entity_poly.entity_id
_entity_poly.type
_entity_poly.pdbx_seq_one_letter_code
_entity_poly.pdbx_strand_id
1 'polypeptide(L)'
;MEVFVEMHCHILPGVDDGARTMDEALELLRMEAAQGVRQVILTPHYRMGYFETPREEIRKIYQKLCGRVSCEGIPVTCYLGCELHKTADILQFLEQDPGFRMADTSYVLLEFSGNDTFHTIRNYTAGLLNNGYRPVLAHIE
;
A
#
# COMPACT_ATOMS: atom_id res chain seq x y z
N MET A 1 -24.76 4.20 -9.20
CA MET A 1 -24.24 3.57 -7.97
C MET A 1 -22.86 4.15 -7.72
N GLU A 2 -22.64 4.67 -6.55
CA GLU A 2 -21.30 5.14 -6.16
C GLU A 2 -20.35 3.96 -6.07
N VAL A 3 -19.14 4.13 -6.61
CA VAL A 3 -18.07 3.14 -6.55
C VAL A 3 -17.01 3.68 -5.61
N PHE A 4 -16.71 2.93 -4.56
CA PHE A 4 -15.68 3.29 -3.61
C PHE A 4 -14.34 2.66 -3.98
N VAL A 5 -13.28 3.38 -3.66
CA VAL A 5 -11.89 2.93 -3.79
C VAL A 5 -11.28 2.88 -2.40
N GLU A 6 -10.82 1.70 -1.97
CA GLU A 6 -9.99 1.58 -0.77
C GLU A 6 -8.54 1.90 -1.15
N MET A 7 -7.96 2.89 -0.49
CA MET A 7 -6.62 3.39 -0.83
C MET A 7 -5.54 2.99 0.17
N HIS A 8 -5.92 2.48 1.35
CA HIS A 8 -4.97 2.17 2.41
C HIS A 8 -5.44 0.96 3.21
N CYS A 9 -4.91 -0.20 2.92
CA CYS A 9 -5.27 -1.43 3.62
C CYS A 9 -4.11 -2.43 3.70
N HIS A 10 -4.16 -3.29 4.72
CA HIS A 10 -3.18 -4.35 4.98
C HIS A 10 -3.80 -5.73 4.74
N ILE A 11 -4.32 -5.92 3.53
CA ILE A 11 -5.01 -7.15 3.12
C ILE A 11 -4.07 -8.16 2.46
N LEU A 12 -2.91 -7.71 1.94
CA LEU A 12 -1.96 -8.63 1.32
C LEU A 12 -1.44 -9.63 2.36
N PRO A 13 -1.64 -10.96 2.17
CA PRO A 13 -1.48 -11.91 3.25
C PRO A 13 -0.01 -12.20 3.62
N GLY A 14 0.27 -12.24 4.91
CA GLY A 14 1.51 -12.77 5.49
C GLY A 14 2.76 -11.90 5.28
N VAL A 15 2.60 -10.61 4.99
CA VAL A 15 3.72 -9.70 4.69
C VAL A 15 3.94 -8.62 5.75
N ASP A 16 2.94 -8.34 6.55
CA ASP A 16 3.00 -7.35 7.63
C ASP A 16 2.06 -7.74 8.79
N ASP A 17 1.60 -6.77 9.55
CA ASP A 17 0.70 -6.96 10.70
C ASP A 17 -0.79 -7.04 10.32
N GLY A 18 -1.13 -7.04 9.04
CA GLY A 18 -2.49 -7.19 8.53
C GLY A 18 -2.93 -8.66 8.38
N ALA A 19 -3.56 -8.98 7.24
CA ALA A 19 -4.03 -10.34 6.96
C ALA A 19 -2.89 -11.38 7.05
N ARG A 20 -3.13 -12.47 7.75
CA ARG A 20 -2.12 -13.51 8.00
C ARG A 20 -2.13 -14.60 6.95
N THR A 21 -3.31 -14.89 6.40
CA THR A 21 -3.52 -15.98 5.46
C THR A 21 -4.26 -15.51 4.21
N MET A 22 -4.17 -16.31 3.15
CA MET A 22 -4.92 -16.04 1.91
C MET A 22 -6.43 -16.04 2.14
N ASP A 23 -6.95 -16.94 2.95
CA ASP A 23 -8.39 -17.03 3.24
C ASP A 23 -8.87 -15.81 4.03
N GLU A 24 -8.08 -15.31 4.99
CA GLU A 24 -8.35 -14.07 5.72
C GLU A 24 -8.36 -12.86 4.78
N ALA A 25 -7.39 -12.77 3.86
CA ALA A 25 -7.35 -11.71 2.86
C ALA A 25 -8.59 -11.72 1.94
N LEU A 26 -9.01 -12.89 1.48
CA LEU A 26 -10.21 -13.03 0.65
C LEU A 26 -11.49 -12.65 1.40
N GLU A 27 -11.58 -12.98 2.68
CA GLU A 27 -12.72 -12.60 3.50
C GLU A 27 -12.80 -11.07 3.68
N LEU A 28 -11.67 -10.41 3.96
CA LEU A 28 -11.61 -8.96 4.03
C LEU A 28 -12.04 -8.31 2.71
N LEU A 29 -11.59 -8.83 1.57
CA LEU A 29 -12.01 -8.31 0.26
C LEU A 29 -13.51 -8.52 -0.02
N ARG A 30 -14.11 -9.60 0.47
CA ARG A 30 -15.58 -9.79 0.40
C ARG A 30 -16.31 -8.76 1.27
N MET A 31 -15.80 -8.46 2.44
CA MET A 31 -16.36 -7.43 3.32
C MET A 31 -16.29 -6.04 2.67
N GLU A 32 -15.16 -5.69 2.05
CA GLU A 32 -15.02 -4.46 1.27
C GLU A 32 -16.03 -4.40 0.12
N ALA A 33 -16.13 -5.48 -0.65
CA ALA A 33 -17.08 -5.57 -1.76
C ALA A 33 -18.54 -5.41 -1.31
N ALA A 34 -18.89 -5.95 -0.16
CA ALA A 34 -20.23 -5.85 0.44
C ALA A 34 -20.57 -4.40 0.85
N GLN A 35 -19.56 -3.58 1.14
CA GLN A 35 -19.70 -2.15 1.46
C GLN A 35 -19.69 -1.25 0.22
N GLY A 36 -19.58 -1.81 -0.98
CA GLY A 36 -19.60 -1.06 -2.23
C GLY A 36 -18.23 -0.70 -2.79
N VAL A 37 -17.15 -1.16 -2.15
CA VAL A 37 -15.80 -1.03 -2.70
C VAL A 37 -15.66 -1.89 -3.95
N ARG A 38 -15.06 -1.33 -5.00
CA ARG A 38 -14.82 -2.02 -6.27
C ARG A 38 -13.36 -1.99 -6.71
N GLN A 39 -12.58 -1.11 -6.12
CA GLN A 39 -11.14 -1.01 -6.37
C GLN A 39 -10.42 -0.95 -5.04
N VAL A 40 -9.35 -1.71 -4.90
CA VAL A 40 -8.55 -1.80 -3.66
C VAL A 40 -7.09 -1.66 -4.01
N ILE A 41 -6.43 -0.69 -3.40
CA ILE A 41 -4.97 -0.58 -3.46
C ILE A 41 -4.40 -1.26 -2.21
N LEU A 42 -3.77 -2.39 -2.41
CA LEU A 42 -3.12 -3.16 -1.36
C LEU A 42 -1.82 -2.46 -0.98
N THR A 43 -1.73 -1.96 0.26
CA THR A 43 -0.62 -1.13 0.73
C THR A 43 0.14 -1.77 1.88
N PRO A 44 0.82 -2.92 1.66
CA PRO A 44 1.62 -3.53 2.71
C PRO A 44 2.68 -2.56 3.22
N HIS A 45 2.99 -2.64 4.50
CA HIS A 45 4.07 -1.89 5.09
C HIS A 45 5.42 -2.21 4.43
N TYR A 46 6.21 -1.16 4.23
CA TYR A 46 7.65 -1.28 4.08
C TYR A 46 8.34 -0.33 5.07
N ARG A 47 9.04 -0.91 6.04
CA ARG A 47 9.76 -0.18 7.08
C ARG A 47 11.03 -0.92 7.43
N MET A 48 12.17 -0.29 7.19
CA MET A 48 13.48 -0.86 7.49
C MET A 48 13.58 -1.29 8.95
N GLY A 49 14.07 -2.51 9.18
CA GLY A 49 14.16 -3.11 10.51
C GLY A 49 12.86 -3.72 11.06
N TYR A 50 11.74 -3.59 10.36
CA TYR A 50 10.43 -4.11 10.79
C TYR A 50 9.72 -4.94 9.72
N PHE A 51 9.45 -4.35 8.56
CA PHE A 51 8.74 -4.99 7.45
C PHE A 51 9.55 -4.76 6.17
N GLU A 52 10.33 -5.73 5.78
CA GLU A 52 11.29 -5.64 4.67
C GLU A 52 11.10 -6.77 3.64
N THR A 53 9.88 -7.25 3.47
CA THR A 53 9.59 -8.28 2.46
C THR A 53 10.02 -7.77 1.08
N PRO A 54 10.85 -8.53 0.35
CA PRO A 54 11.32 -8.12 -0.97
C PRO A 54 10.18 -7.86 -1.94
N ARG A 55 10.30 -6.80 -2.75
CA ARG A 55 9.26 -6.41 -3.70
C ARG A 55 8.87 -7.53 -4.67
N GLU A 56 9.82 -8.37 -5.06
CA GLU A 56 9.53 -9.53 -5.90
C GLU A 56 8.61 -10.55 -5.21
N GLU A 57 8.83 -10.80 -3.94
CA GLU A 57 7.97 -11.68 -3.14
C GLU A 57 6.59 -11.08 -2.95
N ILE A 58 6.50 -9.79 -2.65
CA ILE A 58 5.24 -9.04 -2.62
C ILE A 58 4.46 -9.22 -3.92
N ARG A 59 5.10 -9.08 -5.08
CA ARG A 59 4.44 -9.28 -6.39
C ARG A 59 3.92 -10.70 -6.58
N LYS A 60 4.66 -11.70 -6.15
CA LYS A 60 4.22 -13.11 -6.24
C LYS A 60 2.97 -13.37 -5.39
N ILE A 61 2.95 -12.84 -4.16
CA ILE A 61 1.78 -12.95 -3.27
C ILE A 61 0.59 -12.18 -3.85
N TYR A 62 0.81 -10.96 -4.34
CA TYR A 62 -0.20 -10.15 -5.02
C TYR A 62 -0.82 -10.88 -6.21
N GLN A 63 -0.01 -11.47 -7.08
CA GLN A 63 -0.50 -12.22 -8.24
C GLN A 63 -1.35 -13.43 -7.82
N LYS A 64 -0.94 -14.16 -6.77
CA LYS A 64 -1.73 -15.25 -6.21
C LYS A 64 -3.07 -14.77 -5.66
N LEU A 65 -3.07 -13.66 -4.92
CA LEU A 65 -4.31 -13.08 -4.38
C LEU A 65 -5.25 -12.65 -5.51
N CYS A 66 -4.76 -11.94 -6.52
CA CYS A 66 -5.56 -11.53 -7.69
C CYS A 66 -6.16 -12.73 -8.42
N GLY A 67 -5.40 -13.81 -8.58
CA GLY A 67 -5.89 -15.07 -9.19
C GLY A 67 -7.04 -15.67 -8.38
N ARG A 68 -6.91 -15.71 -7.05
CA ARG A 68 -7.97 -16.21 -6.16
C ARG A 68 -9.21 -15.31 -6.18
N VAL A 69 -9.04 -13.99 -6.14
CA VAL A 69 -10.14 -13.01 -6.25
C VAL A 69 -10.96 -13.25 -7.53
N SER A 70 -10.27 -13.44 -8.65
CA SER A 70 -10.92 -13.75 -9.94
C SER A 70 -11.65 -15.10 -9.91
N CYS A 71 -10.98 -16.16 -9.45
CA CYS A 71 -11.57 -17.50 -9.38
C CYS A 71 -12.80 -17.58 -8.48
N GLU A 72 -12.81 -16.83 -7.42
CA GLU A 72 -13.91 -16.82 -6.44
C GLU A 72 -14.98 -15.77 -6.75
N GLY A 73 -14.84 -15.03 -7.85
CA GLY A 73 -15.82 -14.05 -8.32
C GLY A 73 -16.04 -12.89 -7.34
N ILE A 74 -15.03 -12.50 -6.57
CA ILE A 74 -15.11 -11.33 -5.67
C ILE A 74 -15.09 -10.07 -6.54
N PRO A 75 -16.11 -9.19 -6.48
CA PRO A 75 -16.28 -8.10 -7.43
C PRO A 75 -15.42 -6.88 -7.07
N VAL A 76 -14.11 -7.08 -6.91
CA VAL A 76 -13.11 -6.03 -6.68
C VAL A 76 -11.95 -6.18 -7.65
N THR A 77 -11.36 -5.05 -8.04
CA THR A 77 -10.07 -5.02 -8.76
C THR A 77 -9.00 -4.60 -7.79
N CYS A 78 -7.97 -5.42 -7.64
CA CYS A 78 -6.85 -5.13 -6.76
C CYS A 78 -5.70 -4.48 -7.54
N TYR A 79 -5.08 -3.50 -6.91
CA TYR A 79 -3.84 -2.85 -7.35
C TYR A 79 -2.79 -2.97 -6.26
N LEU A 80 -1.53 -2.96 -6.64
CA LEU A 80 -0.44 -3.00 -5.68
C LEU A 80 0.03 -1.58 -5.35
N GLY A 81 0.27 -1.34 -4.08
CA GLY A 81 0.89 -0.14 -3.54
C GLY A 81 1.84 -0.51 -2.40
N CYS A 82 2.13 0.47 -1.58
CA CYS A 82 2.97 0.32 -0.40
C CYS A 82 2.67 1.44 0.58
N GLU A 83 2.56 1.14 1.87
CA GLU A 83 2.71 2.13 2.92
C GLU A 83 4.20 2.21 3.27
N LEU A 84 4.86 3.24 2.74
CA LEU A 84 6.30 3.43 2.84
C LEU A 84 6.64 4.29 4.04
N HIS A 85 7.30 3.71 5.04
CA HIS A 85 7.81 4.48 6.17
C HIS A 85 8.95 5.38 5.71
N LYS A 86 8.98 6.62 6.22
CA LYS A 86 10.05 7.58 5.89
C LYS A 86 11.44 6.97 6.06
N THR A 87 12.29 7.23 5.11
CA THR A 87 13.70 6.84 5.12
C THR A 87 14.52 7.85 4.34
N ALA A 88 15.80 8.01 4.70
CA ALA A 88 16.71 8.91 3.99
C ALA A 88 16.82 8.56 2.49
N ASP A 89 16.69 7.27 2.16
CA ASP A 89 16.83 6.75 0.80
C ASP A 89 15.51 6.65 0.02
N ILE A 90 14.45 7.36 0.48
CA ILE A 90 13.10 7.23 -0.07
C ILE A 90 13.04 7.45 -1.59
N LEU A 91 13.73 8.46 -2.11
CA LEU A 91 13.77 8.75 -3.55
C LEU A 91 14.42 7.61 -4.32
N GLN A 92 15.49 7.03 -3.79
CA GLN A 92 16.16 5.89 -4.39
C GLN A 92 15.23 4.67 -4.47
N PHE A 93 14.47 4.37 -3.42
CA PHE A 93 13.49 3.29 -3.45
C PHE A 93 12.42 3.51 -4.51
N LEU A 94 11.87 4.72 -4.59
CA LEU A 94 10.83 5.07 -5.54
C LEU A 94 11.30 5.01 -7.00
N GLU A 95 12.57 5.32 -7.25
CA GLU A 95 13.18 5.24 -8.58
C GLU A 95 13.51 3.79 -8.97
N GLN A 96 13.97 2.98 -8.03
CA GLN A 96 14.38 1.60 -8.28
C GLN A 96 13.20 0.66 -8.51
N ASP A 97 12.07 0.88 -7.83
CA ASP A 97 10.94 -0.03 -7.92
C ASP A 97 9.59 0.69 -7.88
N PRO A 98 8.80 0.60 -8.96
CA PRO A 98 7.44 1.18 -8.99
C PRO A 98 6.49 0.58 -7.96
N GLY A 99 6.81 -0.58 -7.37
CA GLY A 99 6.02 -1.22 -6.31
C GLY A 99 6.01 -0.47 -4.98
N PHE A 100 6.84 0.56 -4.82
CA PHE A 100 6.76 1.49 -3.69
C PHE A 100 5.76 2.63 -3.91
N ARG A 101 5.20 2.76 -5.11
CA ARG A 101 4.19 3.76 -5.46
C ARG A 101 2.79 3.15 -5.46
N MET A 102 1.77 3.99 -5.36
CA MET A 102 0.37 3.58 -5.34
C MET A 102 -0.11 3.23 -6.74
N ALA A 103 -0.48 1.97 -7.00
CA ALA A 103 -1.07 1.51 -8.24
C ALA A 103 -0.30 1.96 -9.51
N ASP A 104 1.02 1.94 -9.45
CA ASP A 104 1.92 2.37 -10.54
C ASP A 104 1.71 3.83 -11.00
N THR A 105 1.25 4.68 -10.10
CA THR A 105 1.08 6.12 -10.30
C THR A 105 2.25 6.91 -9.73
N SER A 106 2.18 8.24 -9.74
CA SER A 106 3.12 9.11 -9.02
C SER A 106 2.79 9.30 -7.54
N TYR A 107 1.69 8.74 -7.05
CA TYR A 107 1.30 8.85 -5.64
C TYR A 107 2.14 7.94 -4.76
N VAL A 108 2.51 8.44 -3.59
CA VAL A 108 3.29 7.74 -2.56
C VAL A 108 2.55 7.85 -1.23
N LEU A 109 2.15 6.72 -0.66
CA LEU A 109 1.59 6.67 0.69
C LEU A 109 2.74 6.65 1.69
N LEU A 110 2.90 7.73 2.43
CA LEU A 110 4.04 7.98 3.30
C LEU A 110 3.64 7.89 4.77
N GLU A 111 4.32 7.02 5.50
CA GLU A 111 4.13 6.84 6.94
C GLU A 111 5.22 7.55 7.74
N PHE A 112 4.82 8.13 8.86
CA PHE A 112 5.70 8.74 9.86
C PHE A 112 5.53 8.06 11.22
N SER A 113 6.53 8.22 12.09
CA SER A 113 6.43 7.80 13.48
C SER A 113 5.70 8.86 14.31
N GLY A 114 5.03 8.45 15.39
CA GLY A 114 4.26 9.37 16.23
C GLY A 114 5.07 10.47 16.93
N ASN A 115 6.40 10.36 16.94
CA ASN A 115 7.32 11.37 17.47
C ASN A 115 7.97 12.23 16.38
N ASP A 116 7.59 12.05 15.12
CA ASP A 116 8.09 12.90 14.05
C ASP A 116 7.53 14.32 14.13
N THR A 117 8.40 15.29 13.92
CA THR A 117 8.03 16.69 13.98
C THR A 117 7.36 17.16 12.70
N PHE A 118 6.57 18.22 12.78
CA PHE A 118 6.03 18.90 11.59
C PHE A 118 7.11 19.28 10.58
N HIS A 119 8.29 19.69 11.06
CA HIS A 119 9.42 20.02 10.20
C HIS A 119 9.90 18.79 9.40
N THR A 120 9.98 17.63 10.02
CA THR A 120 10.32 16.37 9.36
C THR A 120 9.30 16.03 8.28
N ILE A 121 8.02 16.04 8.60
CA ILE A 121 6.92 15.76 7.67
C ILE A 121 6.97 16.71 6.48
N ARG A 122 7.11 18.00 6.72
CA ARG A 122 7.22 19.02 5.68
C ARG A 122 8.41 18.77 4.74
N ASN A 123 9.58 18.43 5.28
CA ASN A 123 10.77 18.21 4.48
C ASN A 123 10.63 17.00 3.55
N TYR A 124 10.11 15.88 4.03
CA TYR A 124 9.84 14.70 3.20
C TYR A 124 8.79 15.01 2.13
N THR A 125 7.69 15.66 2.50
CA THR A 125 6.63 16.06 1.58
C THR A 125 7.16 16.97 0.47
N ALA A 126 7.92 18.01 0.82
CA ALA A 126 8.54 18.91 -0.15
C ALA A 126 9.55 18.19 -1.05
N GLY A 127 10.36 17.29 -0.48
CA GLY A 127 11.31 16.48 -1.24
C GLY A 127 10.63 15.61 -2.30
N LEU A 128 9.54 14.95 -1.96
CA LEU A 128 8.75 14.16 -2.89
C LEU A 128 8.12 15.02 -3.99
N LEU A 129 7.47 16.13 -3.62
CA LEU A 129 6.86 17.06 -4.58
C LEU A 129 7.89 17.62 -5.56
N ASN A 130 9.06 18.01 -5.09
CA ASN A 130 10.15 18.55 -5.94
C ASN A 130 10.72 17.50 -6.92
N ASN A 131 10.50 16.21 -6.66
CA ASN A 131 10.93 15.12 -7.53
C ASN A 131 9.78 14.50 -8.34
N GLY A 132 8.63 15.17 -8.44
CA GLY A 132 7.51 14.77 -9.28
C GLY A 132 6.56 13.74 -8.65
N TYR A 133 6.73 13.41 -7.39
CA TYR A 133 5.82 12.51 -6.65
C TYR A 133 4.71 13.29 -5.95
N ARG A 134 3.62 12.61 -5.66
CA ARG A 134 2.45 13.16 -4.95
C ARG A 134 2.28 12.44 -3.61
N PRO A 135 2.76 13.01 -2.50
CA PRO A 135 2.64 12.36 -1.20
C PRO A 135 1.21 12.33 -0.70
N VAL A 136 0.80 11.19 -0.17
CA VAL A 136 -0.39 10.97 0.65
C VAL A 136 0.09 10.60 2.04
N LEU A 137 -0.32 11.34 3.05
CA LEU A 137 0.14 11.11 4.42
C LEU A 137 -0.77 10.12 5.11
N ALA A 138 -0.21 9.01 5.60
CA ALA A 138 -0.94 8.01 6.35
C ALA A 138 -1.17 8.50 7.79
N HIS A 139 -2.40 8.25 8.33
CA HIS A 139 -2.80 8.39 9.75
C HIS A 139 -1.98 9.41 10.57
N ILE A 140 -2.05 10.68 10.23
CA ILE A 140 -1.30 11.78 10.87
C ILE A 140 -2.05 12.47 12.02
N GLU A 141 -3.08 11.86 12.59
CA GLU A 141 -3.88 12.39 13.71
C GLU A 141 -3.04 12.63 14.97
#